data_4c3700992bd3aed9c5cd4e65608486bd
#
_entry.id   4c3700992bd3aed9c5cd4e65608486bd
#
_cell.length_a   1.000
_cell.length_b   1.000
_cell.length_c   1.000
_cell.angle_alpha   90.00
_cell.angle_beta   90.00
_cell.angle_gamma   90.00
#
_symmetry.space_group_name_H-M   'P 1'
#
loop_
_entity.id
_entity.type
_entity.pdbx_description
1 polymer ?
#
loop_
_entity_poly.entity_id
_entity_poly.type
_entity_poly.pdbx_seq_one_letter_code
_entity_poly.pdbx_strand_id
1 'polypeptide(L)'
;HTILINSIRELKHDVSMSTINNEWKVILIFQAEKLCVPNPAAAHALLKVLEEPPDHTVILLVSSQPNLIIDTIHSRCQSLYFPPISNKIIYNQLIQSGKDQIEAAVIARISTGNIALSRQLTTNYSELMEKLFTLLNACFSQDPSIWEKCIDILSRLKNKDIFKLEQLFRFAILFFRDLLYYTSTAAADEIIFKNLISKIDKLSKSYPDGDWHACIQHFENTQ
;
A
#
# COMPACT_ATOMS: atom_id res chain seq x y z
N HIS A 1 8.70 -14.75 0.92
CA HIS A 1 8.26 -16.12 0.59
C HIS A 1 8.23 -16.26 -0.93
N THR A 2 8.78 -17.39 -1.44
CA THR A 2 8.84 -17.75 -2.87
C THR A 2 7.87 -18.90 -3.12
N ILE A 3 7.27 -18.99 -4.31
CA ILE A 3 6.48 -20.15 -4.69
C ILE A 3 7.47 -21.26 -5.13
N LEU A 4 7.43 -22.40 -4.45
CA LEU A 4 8.36 -23.49 -4.69
C LEU A 4 7.94 -24.31 -5.92
N ILE A 5 8.93 -24.82 -6.65
CA ILE A 5 8.71 -25.69 -7.82
C ILE A 5 7.90 -26.94 -7.48
N ASN A 6 8.04 -27.46 -6.25
CA ASN A 6 7.28 -28.63 -5.81
C ASN A 6 5.79 -28.35 -5.71
N SER A 7 5.38 -27.18 -5.24
CA SER A 7 3.96 -26.77 -5.23
C SER A 7 3.36 -26.72 -6.64
N ILE A 8 4.17 -26.32 -7.63
CA ILE A 8 3.71 -26.32 -9.04
C ILE A 8 3.66 -27.73 -9.61
N ARG A 9 4.53 -28.64 -9.17
CA ARG A 9 4.47 -30.06 -9.56
C ARG A 9 3.24 -30.75 -8.97
N GLU A 10 2.91 -30.50 -7.72
CA GLU A 10 1.68 -30.97 -7.08
C GLU A 10 0.45 -30.43 -7.79
N LEU A 11 0.42 -29.13 -8.07
CA LEU A 11 -0.64 -28.48 -8.85
C LEU A 11 -0.82 -29.16 -10.22
N LYS A 12 0.24 -29.49 -10.94
CA LYS A 12 0.17 -30.20 -12.22
C LYS A 12 -0.52 -31.56 -12.09
N HIS A 13 -0.17 -32.30 -11.05
CA HIS A 13 -0.78 -33.59 -10.77
C HIS A 13 -2.29 -33.43 -10.50
N ASP A 14 -2.67 -32.49 -9.66
CA ASP A 14 -4.08 -32.20 -9.30
C ASP A 14 -4.90 -31.72 -10.49
N VAL A 15 -4.27 -30.93 -11.36
CA VAL A 15 -4.91 -30.41 -12.58
C VAL A 15 -5.15 -31.52 -13.60
N SER A 16 -4.22 -32.48 -13.71
CA SER A 16 -4.35 -33.61 -14.66
C SER A 16 -5.38 -34.66 -14.26
N MET A 17 -5.81 -34.67 -12.98
CA MET A 17 -6.92 -35.52 -12.56
C MET A 17 -8.25 -35.00 -13.12
N SER A 18 -8.98 -35.84 -13.85
CA SER A 18 -10.30 -35.47 -14.36
C SER A 18 -11.30 -35.22 -13.22
N THR A 19 -12.17 -34.21 -13.38
CA THR A 19 -13.32 -34.01 -12.49
C THR A 19 -14.37 -35.10 -12.75
N ILE A 20 -14.90 -35.69 -11.67
CA ILE A 20 -15.89 -36.80 -11.75
C ILE A 20 -17.18 -36.35 -12.46
N ASN A 21 -17.52 -35.04 -12.41
CA ASN A 21 -18.79 -34.51 -12.90
C ASN A 21 -18.64 -33.51 -14.06
N ASN A 22 -17.52 -33.48 -14.77
CA ASN A 22 -17.28 -32.48 -15.84
C ASN A 22 -17.37 -31.01 -15.38
N GLU A 23 -17.09 -30.75 -14.10
CA GLU A 23 -17.12 -29.43 -13.47
C GLU A 23 -15.88 -28.60 -13.81
N TRP A 24 -16.01 -27.26 -13.78
CA TRP A 24 -14.88 -26.38 -13.99
C TRP A 24 -13.92 -26.36 -12.81
N LYS A 25 -12.62 -26.51 -13.08
CA LYS A 25 -11.54 -26.27 -12.15
C LYS A 25 -11.08 -24.82 -12.27
N VAL A 26 -11.04 -24.12 -11.14
CA VAL A 26 -10.48 -22.77 -11.09
C VAL A 26 -9.27 -22.75 -10.16
N ILE A 27 -8.12 -22.40 -10.70
CA ILE A 27 -6.85 -22.35 -9.99
C ILE A 27 -6.48 -20.89 -9.84
N LEU A 28 -6.32 -20.43 -8.59
CA LEU A 28 -5.86 -19.08 -8.30
C LEU A 28 -4.43 -19.13 -7.75
N ILE A 29 -3.52 -18.40 -8.40
CA ILE A 29 -2.15 -18.22 -7.94
C ILE A 29 -1.97 -16.74 -7.60
N PHE A 30 -1.95 -16.42 -6.29
CA PHE A 30 -1.69 -15.08 -5.81
C PHE A 30 -0.20 -14.80 -5.74
N GLN A 31 0.16 -13.52 -5.94
CA GLN A 31 1.56 -13.07 -5.96
C GLN A 31 2.36 -13.86 -7.01
N ALA A 32 1.81 -13.96 -8.22
CA ALA A 32 2.36 -14.77 -9.30
C ALA A 32 3.80 -14.37 -9.70
N GLU A 33 4.22 -13.12 -9.43
CA GLU A 33 5.61 -12.68 -9.53
C GLU A 33 6.59 -13.55 -8.73
N LYS A 34 6.14 -14.17 -7.64
CA LYS A 34 6.97 -15.08 -6.82
C LYS A 34 7.26 -16.45 -7.47
N LEU A 35 6.62 -16.73 -8.59
CA LEU A 35 7.01 -17.86 -9.46
C LEU A 35 8.33 -17.59 -10.18
N CYS A 36 8.63 -16.29 -10.40
CA CYS A 36 9.74 -15.85 -11.25
C CYS A 36 10.96 -15.39 -10.47
N VAL A 37 10.78 -14.99 -9.18
CA VAL A 37 11.83 -14.38 -8.36
C VAL A 37 12.08 -15.20 -7.10
N PRO A 38 13.32 -15.46 -6.71
CA PRO A 38 14.58 -15.08 -7.35
C PRO A 38 14.97 -16.00 -8.52
N ASN A 39 14.28 -17.13 -8.71
CA ASN A 39 14.59 -18.10 -9.75
C ASN A 39 13.31 -18.52 -10.49
N PRO A 40 13.26 -18.45 -11.83
CA PRO A 40 12.07 -18.73 -12.63
C PRO A 40 11.74 -20.23 -12.78
N ALA A 41 12.38 -21.14 -12.06
CA ALA A 41 12.16 -22.58 -12.18
C ALA A 41 10.69 -23.00 -11.96
N ALA A 42 9.99 -22.36 -11.01
CA ALA A 42 8.55 -22.60 -10.77
C ALA A 42 7.72 -22.06 -11.93
N ALA A 43 8.07 -20.88 -12.47
CA ALA A 43 7.42 -20.30 -13.65
C ALA A 43 7.57 -21.23 -14.87
N HIS A 44 8.80 -21.68 -15.16
CA HIS A 44 9.04 -22.61 -16.27
C HIS A 44 8.29 -23.94 -16.10
N ALA A 45 8.18 -24.44 -14.86
CA ALA A 45 7.38 -25.62 -14.60
C ALA A 45 5.90 -25.43 -14.91
N LEU A 46 5.34 -24.22 -14.79
CA LEU A 46 3.95 -23.91 -15.07
C LEU A 46 3.65 -23.79 -16.57
N LEU A 47 4.63 -23.41 -17.41
CA LEU A 47 4.43 -23.10 -18.83
C LEU A 47 3.67 -24.20 -19.58
N LYS A 48 4.01 -25.50 -19.36
CA LYS A 48 3.33 -26.60 -20.03
C LYS A 48 1.83 -26.62 -19.77
N VAL A 49 1.39 -26.31 -18.55
CA VAL A 49 -0.03 -26.29 -18.18
C VAL A 49 -0.74 -25.04 -18.75
N LEU A 50 0.01 -23.94 -18.91
CA LEU A 50 -0.52 -22.72 -19.55
C LEU A 50 -0.64 -22.86 -21.08
N GLU A 51 0.22 -23.66 -21.71
CA GLU A 51 0.17 -23.95 -23.14
C GLU A 51 -1.02 -24.87 -23.50
N GLU A 52 -1.18 -25.91 -22.71
CA GLU A 52 -2.19 -26.96 -22.94
C GLU A 52 -2.95 -27.21 -21.63
N PRO A 53 -3.84 -26.30 -21.21
CA PRO A 53 -4.63 -26.49 -20.02
C PRO A 53 -5.59 -27.66 -20.24
N PRO A 54 -5.78 -28.55 -19.23
CA PRO A 54 -6.79 -29.59 -19.30
C PRO A 54 -8.19 -29.03 -19.50
N ASP A 55 -9.08 -29.82 -20.09
CA ASP A 55 -10.47 -29.43 -20.31
C ASP A 55 -11.13 -28.94 -19.03
N HIS A 56 -12.01 -27.96 -19.13
CA HIS A 56 -12.72 -27.35 -18.02
C HIS A 56 -11.83 -26.76 -16.92
N THR A 57 -10.62 -26.28 -17.29
CA THR A 57 -9.66 -25.68 -16.34
C THR A 57 -9.39 -24.23 -16.67
N VAL A 58 -9.48 -23.35 -15.65
CA VAL A 58 -9.11 -21.93 -15.73
C VAL A 58 -8.03 -21.66 -14.71
N ILE A 59 -6.94 -21.01 -15.15
CA ILE A 59 -5.82 -20.61 -14.29
C ILE A 59 -5.80 -19.08 -14.22
N LEU A 60 -5.91 -18.55 -13.03
CA LEU A 60 -5.87 -17.11 -12.75
C LEU A 60 -4.58 -16.78 -12.01
N LEU A 61 -3.70 -16.02 -12.66
CA LEU A 61 -2.47 -15.50 -12.09
C LEU A 61 -2.73 -14.06 -11.61
N VAL A 62 -2.62 -13.82 -10.32
CA VAL A 62 -2.82 -12.49 -9.72
C VAL A 62 -1.47 -11.93 -9.28
N SER A 63 -1.11 -10.77 -9.79
CA SER A 63 0.14 -10.10 -9.47
C SER A 63 -0.05 -8.62 -9.21
N SER A 64 0.68 -8.08 -8.23
CA SER A 64 0.84 -6.64 -8.01
C SER A 64 2.05 -6.05 -8.73
N GLN A 65 2.96 -6.90 -9.23
CA GLN A 65 4.19 -6.53 -9.90
C GLN A 65 4.32 -7.28 -11.25
N PRO A 66 3.49 -6.96 -12.25
CA PRO A 66 3.46 -7.69 -13.51
C PRO A 66 4.83 -7.67 -14.24
N ASN A 67 5.62 -6.62 -14.04
CA ASN A 67 6.96 -6.50 -14.65
C ASN A 67 7.96 -7.58 -14.17
N LEU A 68 7.68 -8.25 -13.06
CA LEU A 68 8.51 -9.35 -12.55
C LEU A 68 8.07 -10.72 -13.10
N ILE A 69 6.95 -10.79 -13.81
CA ILE A 69 6.50 -12.01 -14.49
C ILE A 69 7.24 -12.12 -15.81
N ILE A 70 7.78 -13.30 -16.10
CA ILE A 70 8.54 -13.55 -17.34
C ILE A 70 7.64 -13.50 -18.59
N ASP A 71 8.17 -13.00 -19.70
CA ASP A 71 7.44 -12.80 -20.97
C ASP A 71 6.81 -14.09 -21.50
N THR A 72 7.42 -15.23 -21.24
CA THR A 72 6.88 -16.53 -21.62
C THR A 72 5.57 -16.89 -20.95
N ILE A 73 5.29 -16.39 -19.74
CA ILE A 73 3.98 -16.47 -19.11
C ILE A 73 3.04 -15.44 -19.69
N HIS A 74 3.49 -14.19 -19.85
CA HIS A 74 2.67 -13.12 -20.46
C HIS A 74 2.13 -13.50 -21.83
N SER A 75 2.94 -14.13 -22.67
CA SER A 75 2.52 -14.54 -24.02
C SER A 75 1.45 -15.65 -24.06
N ARG A 76 1.22 -16.34 -22.93
CA ARG A 76 0.26 -17.45 -22.78
C ARG A 76 -0.97 -17.10 -21.94
N CYS A 77 -1.00 -15.89 -21.42
CA CYS A 77 -2.09 -15.41 -20.56
C CYS A 77 -2.78 -14.20 -21.19
N GLN A 78 -4.08 -14.11 -21.03
CA GLN A 78 -4.81 -12.88 -21.29
C GLN A 78 -4.67 -11.96 -20.10
N SER A 79 -4.06 -10.78 -20.29
CA SER A 79 -3.88 -9.81 -19.24
C SER A 79 -5.16 -9.01 -19.00
N LEU A 80 -5.60 -8.95 -17.73
CA LEU A 80 -6.67 -8.07 -17.26
C LEU A 80 -6.07 -7.08 -16.26
N TYR A 81 -6.15 -5.81 -16.59
CA TYR A 81 -5.66 -4.75 -15.74
C TYR A 81 -6.78 -4.19 -14.85
N PHE A 82 -6.53 -4.13 -13.54
CA PHE A 82 -7.42 -3.52 -12.56
C PHE A 82 -6.82 -2.19 -12.11
N PRO A 83 -7.28 -1.05 -12.64
CA PRO A 83 -6.75 0.25 -12.24
C PRO A 83 -7.12 0.58 -10.79
N PRO A 84 -6.34 1.44 -10.12
CA PRO A 84 -6.71 2.00 -8.83
C PRO A 84 -8.09 2.68 -8.91
N ILE A 85 -8.87 2.54 -7.88
CA ILE A 85 -10.21 3.17 -7.80
C ILE A 85 -10.03 4.68 -7.58
N SER A 86 -10.87 5.49 -8.23
CA SER A 86 -10.77 6.94 -8.07
C SER A 86 -11.00 7.37 -6.61
N ASN A 87 -10.26 8.38 -6.16
CA ASN A 87 -10.42 8.93 -4.80
C ASN A 87 -11.86 9.40 -4.54
N LYS A 88 -12.57 9.87 -5.58
CA LYS A 88 -13.97 10.28 -5.49
C LYS A 88 -14.90 9.12 -5.12
N ILE A 89 -14.67 7.93 -5.66
CA ILE A 89 -15.48 6.73 -5.33
C ILE A 89 -15.22 6.33 -3.88
N ILE A 90 -13.94 6.30 -3.45
CA ILE A 90 -13.59 5.96 -2.06
C ILE A 90 -14.17 7.00 -1.10
N TYR A 91 -14.05 8.29 -1.40
CA TYR A 91 -14.64 9.37 -0.61
C TYR A 91 -16.15 9.19 -0.43
N ASN A 92 -16.89 8.99 -1.54
CA ASN A 92 -18.33 8.79 -1.49
C ASN A 92 -18.74 7.57 -0.66
N GLN A 93 -17.99 6.47 -0.77
CA GLN A 93 -18.22 5.26 0.02
C GLN A 93 -18.00 5.51 1.52
N LEU A 94 -16.98 6.27 1.90
CA LEU A 94 -16.70 6.65 3.28
C LEU A 94 -17.79 7.56 3.85
N ILE A 95 -18.26 8.56 3.09
CA ILE A 95 -19.39 9.41 3.48
C ILE A 95 -20.67 8.58 3.69
N GLN A 96 -20.97 7.65 2.77
CA GLN A 96 -22.14 6.77 2.91
C GLN A 96 -22.04 5.87 4.15
N SER A 97 -20.82 5.52 4.58
CA SER A 97 -20.58 4.78 5.82
C SER A 97 -20.58 5.63 7.09
N GLY A 98 -20.94 6.92 6.99
CA GLY A 98 -21.09 7.83 8.11
C GLY A 98 -19.80 8.53 8.59
N LYS A 99 -18.74 8.52 7.75
CA LYS A 99 -17.51 9.22 8.09
C LYS A 99 -17.64 10.74 7.86
N ASP A 100 -16.91 11.51 8.69
CA ASP A 100 -16.77 12.95 8.52
C ASP A 100 -16.13 13.30 7.17
N GLN A 101 -16.51 14.45 6.62
CA GLN A 101 -16.04 14.90 5.30
C GLN A 101 -14.51 15.06 5.23
N ILE A 102 -13.89 15.59 6.29
CA ILE A 102 -12.44 15.80 6.35
C ILE A 102 -11.72 14.47 6.45
N GLU A 103 -12.16 13.60 7.38
CA GLU A 103 -11.62 12.25 7.53
C GLU A 103 -11.73 11.46 6.21
N ALA A 104 -12.91 11.48 5.58
CA ALA A 104 -13.14 10.80 4.31
C ALA A 104 -12.24 11.32 3.19
N ALA A 105 -12.03 12.65 3.10
CA ALA A 105 -11.15 13.25 2.11
C ALA A 105 -9.67 12.85 2.32
N VAL A 106 -9.19 12.88 3.57
CA VAL A 106 -7.84 12.46 3.93
C VAL A 106 -7.62 10.97 3.61
N ILE A 107 -8.51 10.09 4.08
CA ILE A 107 -8.40 8.65 3.84
C ILE A 107 -8.46 8.33 2.34
N ALA A 108 -9.37 8.94 1.58
CA ALA A 108 -9.49 8.72 0.15
C ALA A 108 -8.21 9.10 -0.61
N ARG A 109 -7.56 10.19 -0.24
CA ARG A 109 -6.28 10.61 -0.84
C ARG A 109 -5.12 9.69 -0.46
N ILE A 110 -5.00 9.32 0.82
CA ILE A 110 -3.91 8.47 1.33
C ILE A 110 -4.00 7.05 0.77
N SER A 111 -5.21 6.53 0.59
CA SER A 111 -5.43 5.16 0.10
C SER A 111 -5.05 4.95 -1.37
N THR A 112 -4.83 6.03 -2.14
CA THR A 112 -4.36 5.99 -3.54
C THR A 112 -5.08 4.96 -4.41
N GLY A 113 -6.40 4.83 -4.24
CA GLY A 113 -7.23 3.89 -4.99
C GLY A 113 -7.32 2.47 -4.42
N ASN A 114 -6.69 2.20 -3.28
CA ASN A 114 -6.74 0.91 -2.61
C ASN A 114 -7.86 0.86 -1.55
N ILE A 115 -8.97 0.14 -1.87
CA ILE A 115 -10.11 0.00 -0.96
C ILE A 115 -9.74 -0.75 0.34
N ALA A 116 -8.89 -1.78 0.26
CA ALA A 116 -8.49 -2.52 1.45
C ALA A 116 -7.73 -1.61 2.42
N LEU A 117 -6.82 -0.81 1.89
CA LEU A 117 -6.11 0.22 2.67
C LEU A 117 -7.07 1.27 3.24
N SER A 118 -8.05 1.75 2.46
CA SER A 118 -9.01 2.73 2.95
C SER A 118 -9.82 2.22 4.15
N ARG A 119 -10.22 0.95 4.14
CA ARG A 119 -10.92 0.31 5.27
C ARG A 119 -10.05 0.21 6.52
N GLN A 120 -8.80 -0.20 6.36
CA GLN A 120 -7.84 -0.27 7.46
C GLN A 120 -7.55 1.11 8.05
N LEU A 121 -7.36 2.13 7.20
CA LEU A 121 -7.18 3.52 7.64
C LEU A 121 -8.40 4.05 8.38
N THR A 122 -9.60 3.72 7.92
CA THR A 122 -10.85 4.11 8.58
C THR A 122 -10.92 3.62 10.02
N THR A 123 -10.48 2.39 10.27
CA THR A 123 -10.47 1.81 11.62
C THR A 123 -9.41 2.44 12.53
N ASN A 124 -8.26 2.80 11.96
CA ASN A 124 -7.09 3.24 12.74
C ASN A 124 -6.84 4.75 12.66
N TYR A 125 -7.69 5.53 11.98
CA TYR A 125 -7.44 6.94 11.66
C TYR A 125 -7.13 7.80 12.87
N SER A 126 -8.00 7.76 13.89
CA SER A 126 -7.81 8.56 15.11
C SER A 126 -6.52 8.23 15.83
N GLU A 127 -6.21 6.94 15.96
CA GLU A 127 -4.96 6.48 16.58
C GLU A 127 -3.73 6.93 15.79
N LEU A 128 -3.77 6.82 14.46
CA LEU A 128 -2.68 7.26 13.60
C LEU A 128 -2.48 8.77 13.64
N MET A 129 -3.57 9.53 13.69
CA MET A 129 -3.49 10.99 13.82
C MET A 129 -2.88 11.43 15.16
N GLU A 130 -3.23 10.80 16.29
CA GLU A 130 -2.61 11.08 17.59
C GLU A 130 -1.10 10.78 17.56
N LYS A 131 -0.71 9.65 16.98
CA LYS A 131 0.70 9.28 16.82
C LYS A 131 1.45 10.23 15.88
N LEU A 132 0.79 10.65 14.79
CA LEU A 132 1.35 11.68 13.90
C LEU A 132 1.61 12.99 14.65
N PHE A 133 0.66 13.45 15.47
CA PHE A 133 0.88 14.65 16.29
C PHE A 133 2.05 14.50 17.25
N THR A 134 2.21 13.33 17.87
CA THR A 134 3.34 13.06 18.76
C THR A 134 4.66 13.08 18.00
N LEU A 135 4.71 12.44 16.83
CA LEU A 135 5.87 12.42 15.95
C LEU A 135 6.24 13.84 15.48
N LEU A 136 5.26 14.59 14.97
CA LEU A 136 5.48 15.98 14.53
C LEU A 136 5.95 16.88 15.67
N ASN A 137 5.38 16.73 16.88
CA ASN A 137 5.84 17.49 18.03
C ASN A 137 7.29 17.14 18.39
N ALA A 138 7.69 15.88 18.29
CA ALA A 138 9.09 15.49 18.48
C ALA A 138 10.01 16.13 17.45
N CYS A 139 9.64 16.08 16.15
CA CYS A 139 10.45 16.67 15.08
C CYS A 139 10.74 18.18 15.27
N PHE A 140 9.82 18.92 15.89
CA PHE A 140 9.93 20.38 16.07
C PHE A 140 10.21 20.81 17.50
N SER A 141 10.45 19.85 18.42
CA SER A 141 10.75 20.13 19.82
C SER A 141 12.24 19.98 20.12
N GLN A 142 12.73 20.84 21.01
CA GLN A 142 14.05 20.68 21.62
C GLN A 142 14.02 19.94 22.95
N ASP A 143 12.81 19.51 23.42
CA ASP A 143 12.64 18.82 24.69
C ASP A 143 12.92 17.30 24.53
N PRO A 144 13.97 16.78 25.23
CA PRO A 144 14.31 15.36 25.17
C PRO A 144 13.17 14.43 25.61
N SER A 145 12.31 14.87 26.54
CA SER A 145 11.21 14.04 27.07
C SER A 145 10.16 13.72 25.99
N ILE A 146 10.00 14.61 25.01
CA ILE A 146 9.07 14.40 23.88
C ILE A 146 9.65 13.37 22.92
N TRP A 147 10.97 13.40 22.69
CA TRP A 147 11.68 12.42 21.88
C TRP A 147 11.63 11.02 22.51
N GLU A 148 11.83 10.89 23.83
CA GLU A 148 11.71 9.59 24.51
C GLU A 148 10.33 8.97 24.32
N LYS A 149 9.25 9.74 24.48
CA LYS A 149 7.89 9.29 24.22
C LYS A 149 7.68 8.85 22.77
N CYS A 150 8.21 9.61 21.83
CA CYS A 150 8.11 9.29 20.41
C CYS A 150 8.85 7.98 20.09
N ILE A 151 10.08 7.81 20.57
CA ILE A 151 10.88 6.60 20.37
C ILE A 151 10.19 5.36 20.97
N ASP A 152 9.61 5.49 22.16
CA ASP A 152 8.85 4.39 22.79
C ASP A 152 7.64 3.97 21.92
N ILE A 153 6.87 4.93 21.39
CA ILE A 153 5.76 4.66 20.49
C ILE A 153 6.25 3.95 19.21
N LEU A 154 7.29 4.45 18.56
CA LEU A 154 7.82 3.87 17.34
C LEU A 154 8.37 2.45 17.57
N SER A 155 9.08 2.24 18.67
CA SER A 155 9.60 0.93 19.06
C SER A 155 8.49 -0.09 19.33
N ARG A 156 7.41 0.34 20.00
CA ARG A 156 6.23 -0.52 20.22
C ARG A 156 5.54 -0.89 18.92
N LEU A 157 5.37 0.07 17.99
CA LEU A 157 4.79 -0.19 16.68
C LEU A 157 5.66 -1.14 15.87
N LYS A 158 6.98 -0.93 15.83
CA LYS A 158 7.92 -1.82 15.13
C LYS A 158 7.81 -3.27 15.59
N ASN A 159 7.64 -3.47 16.88
CA ASN A 159 7.61 -4.83 17.48
C ASN A 159 6.24 -5.50 17.41
N LYS A 160 5.14 -4.73 17.38
CA LYS A 160 3.77 -5.26 17.51
C LYS A 160 2.94 -5.11 16.25
N ASP A 161 3.12 -4.04 15.48
CA ASP A 161 2.28 -3.70 14.34
C ASP A 161 3.06 -2.85 13.32
N ILE A 162 3.90 -3.52 12.55
CA ILE A 162 4.73 -2.88 11.52
C ILE A 162 3.87 -2.18 10.47
N PHE A 163 2.66 -2.69 10.18
CA PHE A 163 1.74 -2.04 9.25
C PHE A 163 1.35 -0.64 9.74
N LYS A 164 1.00 -0.48 11.02
CA LYS A 164 0.69 0.84 11.58
C LYS A 164 1.90 1.78 11.56
N LEU A 165 3.11 1.26 11.75
CA LEU A 165 4.33 2.05 11.64
C LEU A 165 4.51 2.57 10.21
N GLU A 166 4.37 1.72 9.21
CA GLU A 166 4.43 2.11 7.80
C GLU A 166 3.38 3.17 7.46
N GLN A 167 2.14 2.98 7.95
CA GLN A 167 1.09 3.99 7.74
C GLN A 167 1.41 5.32 8.44
N LEU A 168 1.94 5.29 9.66
CA LEU A 168 2.36 6.50 10.36
C LEU A 168 3.42 7.28 9.58
N PHE A 169 4.43 6.59 9.03
CA PHE A 169 5.44 7.24 8.19
C PHE A 169 4.83 7.79 6.89
N ARG A 170 3.91 7.08 6.28
CA ARG A 170 3.17 7.58 5.11
C ARG A 170 2.37 8.84 5.42
N PHE A 171 1.73 8.94 6.60
CA PHE A 171 1.07 10.14 7.06
C PHE A 171 2.07 11.29 7.27
N ALA A 172 3.24 11.00 7.86
CA ALA A 172 4.29 12.00 8.06
C ALA A 172 4.83 12.53 6.71
N ILE A 173 5.12 11.65 5.75
CA ILE A 173 5.54 12.03 4.40
C ILE A 173 4.52 12.98 3.75
N LEU A 174 3.24 12.63 3.82
CA LEU A 174 2.18 13.46 3.25
C LEU A 174 2.03 14.81 3.96
N PHE A 175 2.23 14.84 5.28
CA PHE A 175 2.25 16.10 6.02
C PHE A 175 3.42 17.00 5.61
N PHE A 176 4.63 16.46 5.49
CA PHE A 176 5.79 17.24 5.02
C PHE A 176 5.66 17.66 3.56
N ARG A 177 5.00 16.85 2.72
CA ARG A 177 4.65 17.25 1.36
C ARG A 177 3.67 18.42 1.34
N ASP A 178 2.63 18.41 2.19
CA ASP A 178 1.70 19.51 2.34
C ASP A 178 2.42 20.78 2.83
N LEU A 179 3.36 20.64 3.77
CA LEU A 179 4.16 21.72 4.28
C LEU A 179 5.10 22.31 3.19
N LEU A 180 5.78 21.47 2.42
CA LEU A 180 6.60 21.87 1.27
C LEU A 180 5.77 22.63 0.23
N TYR A 181 4.60 22.10 -0.14
CA TYR A 181 3.70 22.73 -1.09
C TYR A 181 3.23 24.11 -0.60
N TYR A 182 2.78 24.19 0.65
CA TYR A 182 2.30 25.44 1.23
C TYR A 182 3.42 26.48 1.38
N THR A 183 4.62 26.08 1.78
CA THR A 183 5.78 26.99 1.88
C THR A 183 6.14 27.57 0.52
N SER A 184 6.00 26.78 -0.56
CA SER A 184 6.37 27.22 -1.92
C SER A 184 5.29 28.06 -2.61
N THR A 185 4.01 27.81 -2.34
CA THR A 185 2.89 28.39 -3.10
C THR A 185 1.98 29.31 -2.29
N ALA A 186 2.01 29.23 -0.96
CA ALA A 186 1.06 29.82 -0.04
C ALA A 186 -0.42 29.45 -0.34
N ALA A 187 -0.65 28.41 -1.14
CA ALA A 187 -1.97 27.94 -1.54
C ALA A 187 -2.41 26.72 -0.73
N ALA A 188 -3.71 26.62 -0.46
CA ALA A 188 -4.28 25.56 0.38
C ALA A 188 -5.14 24.54 -0.39
N ASP A 189 -5.29 24.71 -1.68
CA ASP A 189 -6.18 23.92 -2.54
C ASP A 189 -5.74 22.46 -2.69
N GLU A 190 -4.43 22.20 -2.82
CA GLU A 190 -3.85 20.88 -2.97
C GLU A 190 -3.47 20.20 -1.63
N ILE A 191 -3.64 20.88 -0.49
CA ILE A 191 -3.33 20.31 0.83
C ILE A 191 -4.26 19.13 1.14
N ILE A 192 -3.66 18.02 1.55
CA ILE A 192 -4.36 16.80 1.96
C ILE A 192 -4.94 16.98 3.36
N PHE A 193 -4.12 17.43 4.31
CA PHE A 193 -4.53 17.64 5.70
C PHE A 193 -5.13 19.03 5.92
N LYS A 194 -6.31 19.31 5.31
CA LYS A 194 -6.99 20.59 5.46
C LYS A 194 -7.29 20.96 6.91
N ASN A 195 -7.51 19.98 7.78
CA ASN A 195 -7.70 20.19 9.21
C ASN A 195 -6.42 20.64 9.95
N LEU A 196 -5.25 20.52 9.33
CA LEU A 196 -3.97 20.94 9.91
C LEU A 196 -3.40 22.21 9.29
N ILE A 197 -4.17 22.93 8.47
CA ILE A 197 -3.69 24.09 7.72
C ILE A 197 -3.12 25.18 8.63
N SER A 198 -3.72 25.43 9.80
CA SER A 198 -3.22 26.40 10.77
C SER A 198 -1.86 26.00 11.36
N LYS A 199 -1.61 24.70 11.54
CA LYS A 199 -0.33 24.17 11.97
C LYS A 199 0.72 24.26 10.84
N ILE A 200 0.32 23.95 9.62
CA ILE A 200 1.17 24.05 8.42
C ILE A 200 1.60 25.51 8.22
N ASP A 201 0.67 26.47 8.28
CA ASP A 201 0.95 27.91 8.17
C ASP A 201 1.93 28.40 9.27
N LYS A 202 1.71 27.98 10.51
CA LYS A 202 2.62 28.31 11.61
C LYS A 202 4.03 27.75 11.37
N LEU A 203 4.14 26.50 10.94
CA LEU A 203 5.45 25.87 10.68
C LEU A 203 6.16 26.47 9.48
N SER A 204 5.45 26.79 8.40
CA SER A 204 6.04 27.44 7.23
C SER A 204 6.64 28.82 7.56
N LYS A 205 5.97 29.57 8.44
CA LYS A 205 6.48 30.87 8.94
C LYS A 205 7.63 30.72 9.92
N SER A 206 7.62 29.69 10.75
CA SER A 206 8.68 29.45 11.75
C SER A 206 9.97 28.91 11.13
N TYR A 207 9.86 28.19 10.02
CA TYR A 207 10.96 27.55 9.31
C TYR A 207 10.89 27.81 7.80
N PRO A 208 11.08 29.08 7.35
CA PRO A 208 10.93 29.43 5.93
C PRO A 208 11.97 28.75 5.05
N ASP A 209 13.15 28.47 5.57
CA ASP A 209 14.27 27.81 4.89
C ASP A 209 14.36 26.30 5.24
N GLY A 210 13.29 25.71 5.75
CA GLY A 210 13.26 24.32 6.15
C GLY A 210 13.43 23.39 4.95
N ASP A 211 14.37 22.45 5.01
CA ASP A 211 14.55 21.43 3.98
C ASP A 211 13.52 20.29 4.16
N TRP A 212 12.29 20.57 3.75
CA TRP A 212 11.17 19.61 3.82
C TRP A 212 11.36 18.43 2.87
N HIS A 213 12.14 18.62 1.81
CA HIS A 213 12.45 17.55 0.88
C HIS A 213 13.35 16.49 1.53
N ALA A 214 14.39 16.93 2.26
CA ALA A 214 15.22 16.02 3.04
C ALA A 214 14.42 15.27 4.12
N CYS A 215 13.46 15.92 4.78
CA CYS A 215 12.57 15.27 5.73
C CYS A 215 11.77 14.14 5.05
N ILE A 216 11.18 14.39 3.88
CA ILE A 216 10.45 13.40 3.10
C ILE A 216 11.36 12.22 2.76
N GLN A 217 12.54 12.46 2.20
CA GLN A 217 13.49 11.41 1.83
C GLN A 217 13.92 10.55 3.03
N HIS A 218 14.12 11.14 4.19
CA HIS A 218 14.43 10.38 5.41
C HIS A 218 13.34 9.40 5.79
N PHE A 219 12.06 9.80 5.73
CA PHE A 219 10.94 8.89 6.00
C PHE A 219 10.77 7.83 4.92
N GLU A 220 10.98 8.15 3.65
CA GLU A 220 10.93 7.18 2.53
C GLU A 220 12.01 6.10 2.65
N ASN A 221 13.25 6.49 3.01
CA ASN A 221 14.35 5.55 3.18
C ASN A 221 14.22 4.63 4.42
N THR A 222 13.25 4.91 5.29
CA THR A 222 13.02 4.14 6.53
C THR A 222 11.91 3.09 6.35
N GLN A 223 11.17 3.11 5.25
CA GLN A 223 10.14 2.14 4.89
C GLN A 223 10.75 0.89 4.26
#